data_551161abe0905ba827d83b50573564fb
#
_entry.id   551161abe0905ba827d83b50573564fb
#
_cell.length_a   1.000
_cell.length_b   1.000
_cell.length_c   1.000
_cell.angle_alpha   90.00
_cell.angle_beta   90.00
_cell.angle_gamma   90.00
#
_symmetry.space_group_name_H-M   'P 1'
#
loop_
_entity.id
_entity.type
_entity.pdbx_description
1 polymer ?
#
loop_
_entity_poly.entity_id
_entity_poly.type
_entity_poly.pdbx_seq_one_letter_code
_entity_poly.pdbx_strand_id
1 'polypeptide(L)'
;NALLPVFFNSNVYTKGAVRAIKNNWQDRFGEMNKNAEKQMKEYKEHIATEMNASVDNDFDASVNLLQQDKKIYLEISFDKKWLAQKHKLVTTGTLAKAIVPNLPIENVDGSLLRIDTDYLGKKRNIENPSPGPFEIKGSGKQKIKVW
;
A
#
# COMPACT_ATOMS: atom_id res chain seq x y z
N ASN A 1 -20.86 -13.06 -3.88
CA ASN A 1 -19.87 -12.01 -3.56
C ASN A 1 -18.50 -12.66 -3.49
N ALA A 2 -17.72 -12.55 -4.56
CA ALA A 2 -16.34 -13.01 -4.54
C ALA A 2 -15.52 -12.05 -3.67
N LEU A 3 -14.87 -12.57 -2.63
CA LEU A 3 -13.86 -11.83 -1.90
C LEU A 3 -12.66 -11.66 -2.83
N LEU A 4 -12.39 -10.43 -3.24
CA LEU A 4 -11.19 -10.12 -3.98
C LEU A 4 -10.01 -10.11 -3.00
N PRO A 5 -8.92 -10.81 -3.30
CA PRO A 5 -7.72 -10.71 -2.50
C PRO A 5 -7.18 -9.28 -2.55
N VAL A 6 -6.94 -8.70 -1.39
CA VAL A 6 -6.32 -7.38 -1.29
C VAL A 6 -4.90 -7.59 -0.79
N PHE A 7 -3.94 -7.06 -1.53
CA PHE A 7 -2.54 -7.13 -1.19
C PHE A 7 -2.11 -5.83 -0.50
N PHE A 8 -1.73 -5.92 0.78
CA PHE A 8 -1.17 -4.82 1.55
C PHE A 8 0.22 -5.20 2.03
N ASN A 9 1.21 -4.48 1.58
CA ASN A 9 2.59 -4.75 1.96
C ASN A 9 3.42 -3.47 1.99
N SER A 10 4.30 -3.38 2.97
CA SER A 10 5.30 -2.32 3.08
C SER A 10 4.72 -0.90 3.11
N ASN A 11 3.51 -0.75 3.67
CA ASN A 11 2.94 0.58 3.88
C ASN A 11 3.64 1.30 5.04
N VAL A 12 3.74 2.60 4.93
CA VAL A 12 4.26 3.47 5.99
C VAL A 12 3.12 4.32 6.53
N TYR A 13 2.89 4.22 7.83
CA TYR A 13 1.88 4.97 8.56
C TYR A 13 2.56 5.99 9.45
N THR A 14 2.23 7.25 9.27
CA THR A 14 2.78 8.37 10.01
C THR A 14 1.78 8.94 10.99
N LYS A 15 2.14 9.97 11.73
CA LYS A 15 1.26 10.67 12.68
C LYS A 15 -0.09 10.99 12.04
N GLY A 16 -1.16 10.56 12.71
CA GLY A 16 -2.54 10.78 12.24
C GLY A 16 -3.03 9.80 11.16
N ALA A 17 -2.16 8.95 10.62
CA ALA A 17 -2.58 7.94 9.66
C ALA A 17 -3.36 6.80 10.34
N VAL A 18 -4.41 6.33 9.67
CA VAL A 18 -5.18 5.17 10.12
C VAL A 18 -4.84 3.99 9.22
N ARG A 19 -4.47 2.86 9.83
CA ARG A 19 -4.17 1.65 9.05
C ARG A 19 -5.42 1.17 8.30
N ALA A 20 -5.23 0.88 7.00
CA ALA A 20 -6.33 0.44 6.13
C ALA A 20 -7.01 -0.85 6.63
N ILE A 21 -6.25 -1.72 7.27
CA ILE A 21 -6.73 -2.97 7.89
C ILE A 21 -6.82 -2.78 9.42
N LYS A 22 -7.42 -1.73 9.88
CA LYS A 22 -7.87 -1.67 11.26
C LYS A 22 -9.25 -2.34 11.31
N ASN A 23 -9.38 -3.38 12.12
CA ASN A 23 -10.49 -4.32 12.26
C ASN A 23 -11.88 -3.71 12.48
N ASN A 24 -12.26 -2.70 11.73
CA ASN A 24 -13.64 -2.17 11.77
C ASN A 24 -14.68 -3.16 11.23
N TRP A 25 -14.26 -4.30 10.72
CA TRP A 25 -15.18 -5.38 10.36
C TRP A 25 -15.82 -6.01 11.60
N GLN A 26 -15.10 -6.10 12.72
CA GLN A 26 -15.70 -6.57 13.98
C GLN A 26 -16.81 -5.63 14.46
N ASP A 27 -16.61 -4.32 14.35
CA ASP A 27 -17.59 -3.33 14.80
C ASP A 27 -18.83 -3.26 13.91
N ARG A 28 -18.67 -3.50 12.60
CA ARG A 28 -19.80 -3.49 11.65
C ARG A 28 -20.60 -4.78 11.60
N PHE A 29 -20.02 -5.91 11.93
CA PHE A 29 -20.64 -7.22 11.86
C PHE A 29 -20.81 -7.91 13.23
N GLY A 30 -20.18 -7.41 14.29
CA GLY A 30 -20.25 -7.95 15.64
C GLY A 30 -21.66 -7.90 16.24
N GLU A 31 -22.49 -6.97 15.80
CA GLU A 31 -23.87 -6.84 16.24
C GLU A 31 -24.86 -7.68 15.40
N MET A 32 -24.45 -8.21 14.26
CA MET A 32 -25.40 -8.76 13.30
C MET A 32 -25.71 -10.25 13.41
N ASN A 33 -24.88 -11.10 14.01
CA ASN A 33 -25.28 -12.51 14.20
C ASN A 33 -24.21 -13.38 14.89
N LYS A 34 -24.61 -14.22 15.87
CA LYS A 34 -23.75 -15.26 16.49
C LYS A 34 -23.25 -16.32 15.49
N ASN A 35 -23.92 -16.48 14.34
CA ASN A 35 -23.45 -17.30 13.22
C ASN A 35 -22.34 -16.63 12.42
N ALA A 36 -22.18 -15.31 12.55
CA ALA A 36 -21.11 -14.56 11.87
C ALA A 36 -19.71 -14.88 12.42
N GLU A 37 -19.58 -15.30 13.67
CA GLU A 37 -18.27 -15.65 14.27
C GLU A 37 -17.61 -16.84 13.56
N LYS A 38 -18.38 -17.85 13.19
CA LYS A 38 -17.86 -19.01 12.44
C LYS A 38 -17.47 -18.61 11.04
N GLN A 39 -18.32 -17.84 10.37
CA GLN A 39 -18.03 -17.31 9.03
C GLN A 39 -16.84 -16.33 9.06
N MET A 40 -16.74 -15.46 10.09
CA MET A 40 -15.61 -14.55 10.24
C MET A 40 -14.30 -15.26 10.53
N LYS A 41 -14.31 -16.43 11.17
CA LYS A 41 -13.13 -17.25 11.36
C LYS A 41 -12.62 -17.80 10.02
N GLU A 42 -13.53 -18.28 9.17
CA GLU A 42 -13.23 -18.68 7.79
C GLU A 42 -12.78 -17.49 6.93
N TYR A 43 -13.40 -16.32 7.10
CA TYR A 43 -13.00 -15.09 6.40
C TYR A 43 -11.65 -14.53 6.85
N LYS A 44 -11.27 -14.67 8.12
CA LYS A 44 -9.94 -14.23 8.60
C LYS A 44 -8.78 -14.94 7.92
N GLU A 45 -8.97 -16.17 7.51
CA GLU A 45 -7.97 -16.92 6.74
C GLU A 45 -7.80 -16.42 5.31
N HIS A 46 -8.79 -15.69 4.80
CA HIS A 46 -8.83 -15.18 3.42
C HIS A 46 -8.66 -13.66 3.32
N ILE A 47 -8.69 -12.93 4.43
CA ILE A 47 -8.40 -11.49 4.43
C ILE A 47 -6.90 -11.32 4.38
N ALA A 48 -6.43 -10.60 3.36
CA ALA A 48 -5.03 -10.23 3.26
C ALA A 48 -4.59 -9.51 4.55
N THR A 49 -3.68 -10.13 5.28
CA THR A 49 -3.00 -9.47 6.39
C THR A 49 -1.98 -8.51 5.81
N GLU A 50 -1.95 -7.30 6.37
CA GLU A 50 -0.90 -6.36 6.01
C GLU A 50 0.46 -6.88 6.49
N MET A 51 1.41 -6.99 5.55
CA MET A 51 2.76 -7.44 5.81
C MET A 51 3.74 -6.27 5.79
N ASN A 52 4.77 -6.34 6.65
CA ASN A 52 5.90 -5.39 6.64
C ASN A 52 5.48 -3.91 6.77
N ALA A 53 4.39 -3.63 7.45
CA ALA A 53 3.98 -2.25 7.71
C ALA A 53 4.93 -1.57 8.70
N SER A 54 5.28 -0.33 8.42
CA SER A 54 5.99 0.57 9.35
C SER A 54 5.03 1.57 9.95
N VAL A 55 5.09 1.73 11.26
CA VAL A 55 4.27 2.70 11.98
C VAL A 55 5.19 3.66 12.74
N ASP A 56 5.12 4.93 12.42
CA ASP A 56 5.84 6.00 13.11
C ASP A 56 4.82 7.09 13.51
N ASN A 57 4.28 6.98 14.70
CA ASN A 57 3.26 7.89 15.20
C ASN A 57 3.80 9.27 15.59
N ASP A 58 5.11 9.39 15.74
CA ASP A 58 5.77 10.64 16.11
C ASP A 58 6.16 11.47 14.90
N PHE A 59 6.35 10.83 13.74
CA PHE A 59 6.74 11.51 12.53
C PHE A 59 5.54 12.12 11.81
N ASP A 60 5.57 13.45 11.64
CA ASP A 60 4.61 14.20 10.84
C ASP A 60 5.12 14.34 9.40
N ALA A 61 4.47 13.66 8.47
CA ALA A 61 4.79 13.75 7.04
C ALA A 61 4.45 15.11 6.43
N SER A 62 3.73 15.98 7.13
CA SER A 62 3.37 17.34 6.71
C SER A 62 2.84 17.40 5.28
N VAL A 63 1.83 16.56 5.00
CA VAL A 63 1.26 16.41 3.66
C VAL A 63 0.42 17.62 3.29
N ASN A 64 0.82 18.36 2.23
CA ASN A 64 0.09 19.52 1.73
C ASN A 64 -0.04 19.47 0.21
N LEU A 65 -1.18 19.95 -0.30
CA LEU A 65 -1.37 20.20 -1.72
C LEU A 65 -1.25 21.69 -2.00
N LEU A 66 -0.40 22.05 -2.94
CA LEU A 66 -0.18 23.42 -3.39
C LEU A 66 -0.60 23.55 -4.84
N GLN A 67 -1.49 24.49 -5.11
CA GLN A 67 -1.79 24.93 -6.46
C GLN A 67 -0.95 26.15 -6.81
N GLN A 68 -0.17 26.05 -7.88
CA GLN A 68 0.63 27.14 -8.41
C GLN A 68 0.38 27.22 -9.91
N ASP A 69 -0.19 28.33 -10.34
CA ASP A 69 -0.68 28.50 -11.70
C ASP A 69 -1.72 27.40 -12.03
N LYS A 70 -1.48 26.64 -13.08
CA LYS A 70 -2.31 25.49 -13.48
C LYS A 70 -1.74 24.13 -13.06
N LYS A 71 -0.79 24.12 -12.11
CA LYS A 71 -0.09 22.91 -11.67
C LYS A 71 -0.43 22.60 -10.22
N ILE A 72 -0.50 21.34 -9.88
CA ILE A 72 -0.68 20.87 -8.51
C ILE A 72 0.59 20.17 -8.05
N TYR A 73 1.05 20.55 -6.87
CA TYR A 73 2.21 19.98 -6.22
C TYR A 73 1.82 19.33 -4.90
N LEU A 74 2.38 18.17 -4.64
CA LEU A 74 2.35 17.53 -3.33
C LEU A 74 3.63 17.93 -2.58
N GLU A 75 3.49 18.57 -1.43
CA GLU A 75 4.56 18.70 -0.45
C GLU A 75 4.42 17.60 0.60
N ILE A 76 5.49 16.88 0.84
CA ILE A 76 5.51 15.77 1.79
C ILE A 76 6.92 15.59 2.33
N SER A 77 7.04 15.24 3.61
CA SER A 77 8.31 14.92 4.24
C SER A 77 8.51 13.40 4.34
N PHE A 78 9.74 12.95 4.08
CA PHE A 78 10.13 11.54 4.18
C PHE A 78 11.17 11.36 5.27
N ASP A 79 11.01 10.31 6.08
CA ASP A 79 12.01 9.93 7.07
C ASP A 79 13.09 9.03 6.43
N LYS A 80 14.32 9.24 6.84
CA LYS A 80 15.46 8.42 6.43
C LYS A 80 15.28 6.93 6.78
N LYS A 81 14.60 6.65 7.89
CA LYS A 81 14.31 5.28 8.35
C LYS A 81 13.48 4.50 7.33
N TRP A 82 12.51 5.14 6.67
CA TRP A 82 11.65 4.46 5.68
C TRP A 82 12.42 4.11 4.41
N LEU A 83 13.30 5.01 3.98
CA LEU A 83 14.12 4.79 2.80
C LEU A 83 15.21 3.74 3.01
N ALA A 84 15.60 3.51 4.28
CA ALA A 84 16.56 2.48 4.65
C ALA A 84 15.94 1.06 4.75
N GLN A 85 14.62 0.97 4.82
CA GLN A 85 13.94 -0.33 4.86
C GLN A 85 14.06 -1.04 3.51
N LYS A 86 14.15 -2.36 3.57
CA LYS A 86 14.24 -3.19 2.36
C LYS A 86 12.85 -3.52 1.83
N HIS A 87 12.58 -3.05 0.63
CA HIS A 87 11.35 -3.33 -0.10
C HIS A 87 11.64 -4.12 -1.36
N LYS A 88 10.62 -4.77 -1.89
CA LYS A 88 10.69 -5.50 -3.16
C LYS A 88 9.73 -4.87 -4.16
N LEU A 89 10.09 -4.91 -5.43
CA LEU A 89 9.14 -4.56 -6.48
C LEU A 89 7.90 -5.45 -6.42
N VAL A 90 6.76 -4.87 -6.71
CA VAL A 90 5.53 -5.62 -6.91
C VAL A 90 5.60 -6.30 -8.27
N THR A 91 5.52 -7.62 -8.26
CA THR A 91 5.55 -8.48 -9.45
C THR A 91 4.50 -9.58 -9.32
N THR A 92 4.19 -10.26 -10.42
CA THR A 92 3.36 -11.48 -10.38
C THR A 92 3.82 -12.44 -9.27
N GLY A 93 5.14 -12.65 -9.12
CA GLY A 93 5.70 -13.56 -8.12
C GLY A 93 5.57 -13.07 -6.68
N THR A 94 5.50 -11.75 -6.43
CA THR A 94 5.34 -11.20 -5.08
C THR A 94 3.88 -11.04 -4.65
N LEU A 95 2.93 -11.05 -5.59
CA LEU A 95 1.51 -10.84 -5.33
C LEU A 95 0.76 -12.10 -4.91
N ALA A 96 1.40 -13.26 -4.95
CA ALA A 96 0.75 -14.55 -4.78
C ALA A 96 -0.34 -14.80 -5.84
N LYS A 97 -1.24 -15.76 -5.59
CA LYS A 97 -2.32 -16.12 -6.51
C LYS A 97 -3.66 -15.60 -6.02
N ALA A 98 -4.55 -15.30 -6.95
CA ALA A 98 -5.93 -15.00 -6.64
C ALA A 98 -6.60 -16.22 -5.98
N ILE A 99 -7.26 -16.01 -4.83
CA ILE A 99 -7.74 -17.10 -3.94
C ILE A 99 -8.71 -18.04 -4.66
N VAL A 100 -9.71 -17.49 -5.33
CA VAL A 100 -10.78 -18.31 -5.93
C VAL A 100 -10.32 -19.05 -7.19
N PRO A 101 -9.74 -18.39 -8.21
CA PRO A 101 -9.31 -19.08 -9.42
C PRO A 101 -7.97 -19.78 -9.28
N ASN A 102 -7.23 -19.53 -8.20
CA ASN A 102 -5.85 -19.99 -7.98
C ASN A 102 -4.89 -19.66 -9.14
N LEU A 103 -5.14 -18.54 -9.80
CA LEU A 103 -4.34 -18.05 -10.93
C LEU A 103 -3.39 -16.94 -10.49
N PRO A 104 -2.23 -16.80 -11.14
CA PRO A 104 -1.32 -15.69 -10.89
C PRO A 104 -1.98 -14.36 -11.29
N ILE A 105 -1.51 -13.26 -10.70
CA ILE A 105 -1.94 -11.91 -11.08
C ILE A 105 -0.98 -11.42 -12.16
N GLU A 106 -1.53 -11.21 -13.37
CA GLU A 106 -0.79 -10.91 -14.59
C GLU A 106 -1.35 -9.67 -15.27
N ASN A 107 -0.65 -9.16 -16.28
CA ASN A 107 -1.19 -8.13 -17.16
C ASN A 107 -2.33 -8.69 -18.04
N VAL A 108 -3.12 -7.79 -18.62
CA VAL A 108 -4.29 -8.16 -19.46
C VAL A 108 -3.91 -9.02 -20.67
N ASP A 109 -2.68 -8.87 -21.16
CA ASP A 109 -2.14 -9.64 -22.28
C ASP A 109 -1.50 -10.98 -21.87
N GLY A 110 -1.59 -11.35 -20.60
CA GLY A 110 -1.01 -12.57 -20.03
C GLY A 110 0.50 -12.47 -19.72
N SER A 111 1.12 -11.33 -19.93
CA SER A 111 2.51 -11.12 -19.53
C SER A 111 2.64 -10.95 -18.01
N LEU A 112 3.84 -11.25 -17.48
CA LEU A 112 4.10 -11.10 -16.05
C LEU A 112 4.00 -9.64 -15.62
N LEU A 113 3.22 -9.39 -14.58
CA LEU A 113 3.11 -8.06 -13.98
C LEU A 113 4.44 -7.66 -13.32
N ARG A 114 4.85 -6.42 -13.57
CA ARG A 114 6.00 -5.79 -12.91
C ARG A 114 5.77 -4.29 -12.77
N ILE A 115 5.64 -3.81 -11.53
CA ILE A 115 5.48 -2.38 -11.24
C ILE A 115 6.86 -1.77 -10.99
N ASP A 116 7.60 -1.53 -12.04
CA ASP A 116 8.97 -1.00 -12.00
C ASP A 116 9.07 0.50 -12.35
N THR A 117 7.93 1.17 -12.47
CA THR A 117 7.83 2.62 -12.59
C THR A 117 7.01 3.20 -11.46
N ASP A 118 7.28 4.44 -11.10
CA ASP A 118 6.50 5.20 -10.13
C ASP A 118 5.29 5.89 -10.79
N TYR A 119 4.50 6.61 -9.99
CA TYR A 119 3.33 7.36 -10.49
C TYR A 119 3.67 8.37 -11.61
N LEU A 120 4.89 8.90 -11.64
CA LEU A 120 5.37 9.83 -12.66
C LEU A 120 6.05 9.15 -13.84
N GLY A 121 6.01 7.81 -13.91
CA GLY A 121 6.67 7.03 -14.96
C GLY A 121 8.19 6.88 -14.78
N LYS A 122 8.75 7.31 -13.65
CA LYS A 122 10.18 7.14 -13.37
C LYS A 122 10.47 5.69 -12.98
N LYS A 123 11.61 5.17 -13.44
CA LYS A 123 12.06 3.84 -13.04
C LYS A 123 12.32 3.76 -11.54
N ARG A 124 11.77 2.72 -10.90
CA ARG A 124 12.03 2.40 -9.50
C ARG A 124 13.38 1.73 -9.32
N ASN A 125 13.95 1.89 -8.15
CA ASN A 125 15.10 1.10 -7.74
C ASN A 125 14.69 -0.37 -7.66
N ILE A 126 15.34 -1.24 -8.43
CA ILE A 126 14.99 -2.66 -8.53
C ILE A 126 15.30 -3.40 -7.23
N GLU A 127 16.38 -3.02 -6.54
CA GLU A 127 16.85 -3.71 -5.33
C GLU A 127 16.16 -3.22 -4.07
N ASN A 128 15.76 -1.94 -4.05
CA ASN A 128 15.10 -1.33 -2.91
C ASN A 128 14.24 -0.13 -3.34
N PRO A 129 13.06 -0.36 -3.93
CA PRO A 129 12.15 0.71 -4.33
C PRO A 129 11.66 1.49 -3.11
N SER A 130 11.46 2.79 -3.29
CA SER A 130 10.87 3.63 -2.25
C SER A 130 9.45 3.18 -1.91
N PRO A 131 9.01 3.26 -0.65
CA PRO A 131 7.61 3.04 -0.30
C PRO A 131 6.71 4.11 -0.94
N GLY A 132 5.47 3.72 -1.24
CA GLY A 132 4.47 4.64 -1.81
C GLY A 132 4.57 4.85 -3.31
N PRO A 133 3.84 5.86 -3.84
CA PRO A 133 3.65 6.02 -5.28
C PRO A 133 4.84 6.65 -6.01
N PHE A 134 5.79 7.25 -5.31
CA PHE A 134 6.92 7.96 -5.90
C PHE A 134 8.27 7.30 -5.57
N GLU A 135 9.18 7.31 -6.53
CA GLU A 135 10.57 6.93 -6.28
C GLU A 135 11.33 8.13 -5.70
N ILE A 136 11.67 8.05 -4.41
CA ILE A 136 12.25 9.13 -3.61
C ILE A 136 13.76 8.93 -3.47
N LYS A 137 14.52 9.98 -3.76
CA LYS A 137 15.99 9.92 -3.71
C LYS A 137 16.61 10.34 -2.37
N GLY A 138 15.83 10.92 -1.46
CA GLY A 138 16.35 11.41 -0.19
C GLY A 138 15.26 11.71 0.83
N SER A 139 15.69 11.84 2.09
CA SER A 139 14.81 12.24 3.20
C SER A 139 14.57 13.75 3.25
N GLY A 140 13.64 14.17 4.11
CA GLY A 140 13.23 15.54 4.29
C GLY A 140 12.07 15.95 3.39
N LYS A 141 11.80 17.25 3.36
CA LYS A 141 10.67 17.81 2.62
C LYS A 141 10.93 17.74 1.11
N GLN A 142 9.97 17.20 0.39
CA GLN A 142 9.94 17.09 -1.06
C GLN A 142 8.75 17.88 -1.61
N LYS A 143 8.94 18.50 -2.77
CA LYS A 143 7.84 19.11 -3.56
C LYS A 143 7.77 18.39 -4.89
N ILE A 144 6.68 17.67 -5.10
CA ILE A 144 6.48 16.77 -6.24
C ILE A 144 5.35 17.32 -7.09
N LYS A 145 5.60 17.59 -8.36
CA LYS A 145 4.52 17.94 -9.29
C LYS A 145 3.68 16.70 -9.55
N VAL A 146 2.39 16.75 -9.23
CA VAL A 146 1.45 15.62 -9.40
C VAL A 146 0.40 15.86 -10.44
N TRP A 147 0.22 17.13 -10.87
CA TRP A 147 -0.71 17.49 -11.95
C TRP A 147 -0.23 18.73 -12.71
#